data_d6e91876717045e165849e56b70e4cd2
#
_entry.id   d6e91876717045e165849e56b70e4cd2
#
_cell.length_a   1.000
_cell.length_b   1.000
_cell.length_c   1.000
_cell.angle_alpha   90.00
_cell.angle_beta   90.00
_cell.angle_gamma   90.00
#
_symmetry.space_group_name_H-M   'P 1'
#
loop_
_entity.id
_entity.type
_entity.pdbx_description
1 polymer ?
#
loop_
_entity_poly.entity_id
_entity_poly.type
_entity_poly.pdbx_seq_one_letter_code
_entity_poly.pdbx_strand_id
1 'polypeptide(L)'
;MLALAVPWPLIRFTQWPAGLIYLLQLAAFIAAAAILSLPAIRFRIVPKRGLHGRAHIVAMQQFLAQGIHLTEKRTGVLIFASAAERYAEIVADSGINAKVAPDAWTRAVDAMVAAIKAGRPGDGFIAAVELCGAELARHFPPGELNPNELPDRVVEI
;
A
#
# COMPACT_ATOMS: atom_id res chain seq x y z
N MET A 1 -7.97 13.93 27.15
CA MET A 1 -8.27 14.39 28.53
C MET A 1 -7.36 13.78 29.62
N LEU A 2 -6.74 12.62 29.45
CA LEU A 2 -5.82 12.02 30.43
C LEU A 2 -4.50 12.78 30.67
N ALA A 3 -4.01 13.55 29.69
CA ALA A 3 -2.74 14.30 29.81
C ALA A 3 -2.78 15.47 30.80
N LEU A 4 -3.97 15.96 31.18
CA LEU A 4 -4.13 17.06 32.14
C LEU A 4 -4.16 16.59 33.60
N ALA A 5 -4.30 15.30 33.85
CA ALA A 5 -4.38 14.73 35.22
C ALA A 5 -3.03 14.37 35.83
N VAL A 6 -1.97 14.31 35.03
CA VAL A 6 -0.60 13.89 35.43
C VAL A 6 0.09 14.85 36.42
N PRO A 7 -0.13 16.19 36.37
CA PRO A 7 0.61 17.07 37.30
C PRO A 7 0.09 17.04 38.73
N TRP A 8 -1.12 16.57 38.99
CA TRP A 8 -1.73 16.67 40.33
C TRP A 8 -0.99 15.85 41.42
N PRO A 9 -0.62 14.58 41.25
CA PRO A 9 0.17 13.86 42.21
C PRO A 9 1.62 14.37 42.31
N LEU A 10 2.21 14.83 41.20
CA LEU A 10 3.58 15.36 41.19
C LEU A 10 3.70 16.68 41.99
N ILE A 11 2.74 17.57 41.93
CA ILE A 11 2.70 18.82 42.68
C ILE A 11 2.63 18.55 44.20
N ARG A 12 2.01 17.44 44.64
CA ARG A 12 1.83 17.09 46.05
C ARG A 12 3.06 16.42 46.66
N PHE A 13 3.90 15.77 45.85
CA PHE A 13 5.09 15.03 46.31
C PHE A 13 6.42 15.75 46.05
N THR A 14 6.43 16.81 45.24
CA THR A 14 7.66 17.50 44.86
C THR A 14 7.54 18.99 45.25
N GLN A 15 8.52 19.51 46.01
CA GLN A 15 8.58 20.92 46.41
C GLN A 15 9.00 21.87 45.24
N TRP A 16 8.77 21.45 44.02
CA TRP A 16 9.09 22.26 42.84
C TRP A 16 8.01 23.32 42.60
N PRO A 17 8.38 24.53 42.17
CA PRO A 17 7.41 25.55 41.86
C PRO A 17 6.51 25.05 40.70
N ALA A 18 5.20 25.25 40.85
CA ALA A 18 4.18 24.78 39.90
C ALA A 18 4.48 25.20 38.46
N GLY A 19 5.04 26.41 38.27
CA GLY A 19 5.45 26.92 36.95
C GLY A 19 6.49 26.03 36.26
N LEU A 20 7.44 25.48 37.00
CA LEU A 20 8.45 24.61 36.41
C LEU A 20 7.85 23.24 35.96
N ILE A 21 6.88 22.74 36.73
CA ILE A 21 6.19 21.48 36.37
C ILE A 21 5.39 21.66 35.08
N TYR A 22 4.69 22.79 34.92
CA TYR A 22 3.95 23.09 33.69
C TYR A 22 4.88 23.32 32.48
N LEU A 23 6.02 23.98 32.68
CA LEU A 23 7.02 24.12 31.60
C LEU A 23 7.58 22.78 31.14
N LEU A 24 7.93 21.90 32.06
CA LEU A 24 8.41 20.56 31.74
C LEU A 24 7.35 19.72 31.03
N GLN A 25 6.09 19.84 31.45
CA GLN A 25 4.97 19.15 30.81
C GLN A 25 4.74 19.66 29.39
N LEU A 26 4.80 20.98 29.16
CA LEU A 26 4.68 21.59 27.85
C LEU A 26 5.85 21.16 26.95
N ALA A 27 7.08 21.17 27.47
CA ALA A 27 8.26 20.72 26.73
C ALA A 27 8.15 19.22 26.33
N ALA A 28 7.70 18.37 27.28
CA ALA A 28 7.48 16.94 27.00
C ALA A 28 6.37 16.73 25.97
N PHE A 29 5.29 17.52 26.01
CA PHE A 29 4.22 17.46 25.03
C PHE A 29 4.71 17.87 23.62
N ILE A 30 5.47 18.97 23.52
CA ILE A 30 6.05 19.43 22.25
C ILE A 30 7.02 18.39 21.70
N ALA A 31 7.87 17.82 22.55
CA ALA A 31 8.81 16.76 22.15
C ALA A 31 8.08 15.51 21.66
N ALA A 32 7.04 15.08 22.37
CA ALA A 32 6.21 13.94 21.96
C ALA A 32 5.49 14.22 20.63
N ALA A 33 4.91 15.42 20.46
CA ALA A 33 4.28 15.83 19.21
C ALA A 33 5.27 15.87 18.04
N ALA A 34 6.47 16.39 18.26
CA ALA A 34 7.54 16.42 17.24
C ALA A 34 7.99 14.99 16.86
N ILE A 35 8.18 14.10 17.85
CA ILE A 35 8.54 12.70 17.62
C ILE A 35 7.44 11.98 16.83
N LEU A 36 6.18 12.15 17.22
CA LEU A 36 5.03 11.53 16.52
C LEU A 36 4.79 12.11 15.12
N SER A 37 5.27 13.32 14.84
CA SER A 37 5.21 13.94 13.51
C SER A 37 6.24 13.39 12.53
N LEU A 38 7.26 12.66 13.02
CA LEU A 38 8.27 12.07 12.16
C LEU A 38 7.66 10.92 11.33
N PRO A 39 7.78 10.96 9.98
CA PRO A 39 7.20 9.94 9.11
C PRO A 39 7.65 8.52 9.47
N ALA A 40 8.91 8.36 9.88
CA ALA A 40 9.49 7.09 10.28
C ALA A 40 8.79 6.42 11.48
N ILE A 41 8.22 7.22 12.40
CA ILE A 41 7.55 6.74 13.61
C ILE A 41 6.06 6.51 13.32
N ARG A 42 5.44 7.41 12.57
CA ARG A 42 4.03 7.33 12.18
C ARG A 42 3.70 6.00 11.49
N PHE A 43 4.58 5.55 10.56
CA PHE A 43 4.39 4.29 9.82
C PHE A 43 4.70 3.03 10.65
N ARG A 44 5.35 3.16 11.80
CA ARG A 44 5.72 2.02 12.65
C ARG A 44 4.64 1.65 13.67
N ILE A 45 3.79 2.61 14.03
CA ILE A 45 2.75 2.45 15.07
C ILE A 45 1.46 1.84 14.50
N VAL A 46 1.20 1.98 13.18
CA VAL A 46 -0.02 1.45 12.57
C VAL A 46 0.13 -0.04 12.28
N PRO A 47 -0.78 -0.90 12.77
CA PRO A 47 -0.72 -2.34 12.52
C PRO A 47 -0.81 -2.64 11.02
N LYS A 48 0.18 -3.33 10.46
CA LYS A 48 0.26 -3.66 9.03
C LYS A 48 -0.99 -4.36 8.50
N ARG A 49 -1.64 -5.19 9.30
CA ARG A 49 -2.85 -5.93 8.91
C ARG A 49 -4.02 -5.01 8.51
N GLY A 50 -4.20 -3.90 9.21
CA GLY A 50 -5.24 -2.91 8.86
C GLY A 50 -4.92 -2.10 7.60
N LEU A 51 -3.63 -1.84 7.36
CA LEU A 51 -3.16 -1.12 6.17
C LEU A 51 -3.30 -1.97 4.90
N HIS A 52 -2.89 -3.23 4.94
CA HIS A 52 -2.99 -4.14 3.81
C HIS A 52 -4.46 -4.39 3.40
N GLY A 53 -5.38 -4.51 4.38
CA GLY A 53 -6.80 -4.65 4.10
C GLY A 53 -7.39 -3.42 3.38
N ARG A 54 -6.98 -2.22 3.76
CA ARG A 54 -7.39 -0.98 3.07
C ARG A 54 -6.83 -0.90 1.65
N ALA A 55 -5.55 -1.20 1.48
CA ALA A 55 -4.91 -1.21 0.18
C ALA A 55 -5.58 -2.22 -0.77
N HIS A 56 -5.91 -3.42 -0.30
CA HIS A 56 -6.66 -4.42 -1.06
C HIS A 56 -8.05 -3.90 -1.49
N ILE A 57 -8.80 -3.26 -0.58
CA ILE A 57 -10.10 -2.66 -0.92
C ILE A 57 -9.95 -1.62 -2.02
N VAL A 58 -8.93 -0.76 -1.94
CA VAL A 58 -8.66 0.26 -2.97
C VAL A 58 -8.29 -0.40 -4.29
N ALA A 59 -7.45 -1.44 -4.30
CA ALA A 59 -7.12 -2.19 -5.51
C ALA A 59 -8.36 -2.80 -6.17
N MET A 60 -9.25 -3.41 -5.38
CA MET A 60 -10.51 -3.94 -5.89
C MET A 60 -11.44 -2.85 -6.44
N GLN A 61 -11.51 -1.69 -5.77
CA GLN A 61 -12.27 -0.54 -6.26
C GLN A 61 -11.71 -0.04 -7.59
N GLN A 62 -10.39 0.04 -7.74
CA GLN A 62 -9.75 0.44 -9.00
C GLN A 62 -9.96 -0.61 -10.10
N PHE A 63 -9.87 -1.89 -9.78
CA PHE A 63 -10.16 -2.97 -10.73
C PHE A 63 -11.56 -2.83 -11.35
N LEU A 64 -12.56 -2.51 -10.52
CA LEU A 64 -13.93 -2.27 -10.98
C LEU A 64 -14.08 -0.92 -11.69
N ALA A 65 -13.53 0.16 -11.13
CA ALA A 65 -13.69 1.52 -11.65
C ALA A 65 -13.03 1.71 -13.02
N GLN A 66 -11.91 1.01 -13.28
CA GLN A 66 -11.24 1.03 -14.58
C GLN A 66 -11.86 0.05 -15.60
N GLY A 67 -12.93 -0.66 -15.24
CA GLY A 67 -13.60 -1.60 -16.15
C GLY A 67 -12.77 -2.84 -16.51
N ILE A 68 -11.73 -3.15 -15.74
CA ILE A 68 -10.79 -4.26 -16.05
C ILE A 68 -11.52 -5.61 -16.09
N HIS A 69 -12.61 -5.74 -15.34
CA HIS A 69 -13.49 -6.91 -15.32
C HIS A 69 -14.41 -7.03 -16.54
N LEU A 70 -14.44 -6.05 -17.43
CA LEU A 70 -15.35 -6.01 -18.60
C LEU A 70 -14.73 -6.62 -19.87
N THR A 71 -13.49 -7.13 -19.79
CA THR A 71 -12.86 -7.80 -20.93
C THR A 71 -13.65 -9.05 -21.35
N GLU A 72 -13.76 -9.30 -22.64
CA GLU A 72 -14.58 -10.37 -23.24
C GLU A 72 -14.28 -11.74 -22.64
N LYS A 73 -12.99 -12.06 -22.47
CA LYS A 73 -12.52 -13.35 -21.94
C LYS A 73 -12.24 -13.33 -20.43
N ARG A 74 -12.59 -12.24 -19.74
CA ARG A 74 -12.31 -12.07 -18.31
C ARG A 74 -10.83 -12.25 -17.98
N THR A 75 -9.98 -11.63 -18.79
CA THR A 75 -8.52 -11.74 -18.71
C THR A 75 -7.84 -10.48 -18.20
N GLY A 76 -8.62 -9.56 -17.67
CA GLY A 76 -8.10 -8.31 -17.09
C GLY A 76 -7.17 -8.58 -15.92
N VAL A 77 -6.06 -7.82 -15.84
CA VAL A 77 -5.07 -7.89 -14.76
C VAL A 77 -4.76 -6.47 -14.31
N LEU A 78 -4.90 -6.21 -13.03
CA LEU A 78 -4.47 -4.97 -12.38
C LEU A 78 -3.18 -5.23 -11.59
N ILE A 79 -2.15 -4.45 -11.88
CA ILE A 79 -0.93 -4.39 -11.07
C ILE A 79 -1.06 -3.17 -10.17
N PHE A 80 -1.17 -3.39 -8.86
CA PHE A 80 -1.39 -2.36 -7.86
C PHE A 80 -0.22 -2.25 -6.90
N ALA A 81 0.21 -1.02 -6.62
CA ALA A 81 1.20 -0.74 -5.58
C ALA A 81 0.83 0.52 -4.80
N SER A 82 0.88 0.42 -3.49
CA SER A 82 0.73 1.55 -2.58
C SER A 82 2.01 1.81 -1.79
N ALA A 83 2.58 3.00 -1.99
CA ALA A 83 3.77 3.43 -1.27
C ALA A 83 3.44 3.73 0.21
N ALA A 84 2.26 4.28 0.50
CA ALA A 84 1.83 4.65 1.84
C ALA A 84 1.65 3.41 2.74
N GLU A 85 1.00 2.37 2.23
CA GLU A 85 0.78 1.12 2.93
C GLU A 85 1.94 0.13 2.77
N ARG A 86 2.91 0.42 1.90
CA ARG A 86 3.99 -0.51 1.48
C ARG A 86 3.42 -1.86 1.06
N TYR A 87 2.43 -1.78 0.23
CA TYR A 87 1.66 -2.92 -0.25
C TYR A 87 1.69 -2.99 -1.76
N ALA A 88 1.78 -4.19 -2.29
CA ALA A 88 1.68 -4.46 -3.71
C ALA A 88 0.90 -5.76 -3.93
N GLU A 89 0.06 -5.79 -4.94
CA GLU A 89 -0.68 -6.98 -5.34
C GLU A 89 -1.00 -6.98 -6.83
N ILE A 90 -1.32 -8.15 -7.35
CA ILE A 90 -1.89 -8.35 -8.66
C ILE A 90 -3.31 -8.87 -8.49
N VAL A 91 -4.27 -8.14 -9.04
CA VAL A 91 -5.68 -8.56 -9.10
C VAL A 91 -5.95 -9.07 -10.51
N ALA A 92 -6.20 -10.36 -10.63
CA ALA A 92 -6.48 -11.02 -11.90
C ALA A 92 -7.96 -11.42 -11.98
N ASP A 93 -8.57 -11.21 -13.13
CA ASP A 93 -9.96 -11.60 -13.35
C ASP A 93 -10.12 -13.13 -13.41
N SER A 94 -11.34 -13.60 -13.26
CA SER A 94 -11.68 -15.03 -13.15
C SER A 94 -11.22 -15.88 -14.32
N GLY A 95 -11.28 -15.35 -15.56
CA GLY A 95 -10.88 -16.08 -16.74
C GLY A 95 -9.40 -16.41 -16.80
N ILE A 96 -8.54 -15.43 -16.47
CA ILE A 96 -7.08 -15.65 -16.41
C ILE A 96 -6.70 -16.39 -15.13
N ASN A 97 -7.30 -16.06 -13.99
CA ASN A 97 -6.97 -16.65 -12.70
C ASN A 97 -7.28 -18.15 -12.62
N ALA A 98 -8.25 -18.63 -13.42
CA ALA A 98 -8.56 -20.06 -13.52
C ALA A 98 -7.48 -20.88 -14.24
N LYS A 99 -6.61 -20.22 -15.03
CA LYS A 99 -5.59 -20.89 -15.87
C LYS A 99 -4.17 -20.71 -15.38
N VAL A 100 -3.90 -19.61 -14.67
CA VAL A 100 -2.57 -19.26 -14.18
C VAL A 100 -2.39 -19.78 -12.76
N ALA A 101 -1.25 -20.41 -12.50
CA ALA A 101 -0.93 -20.87 -11.16
C ALA A 101 -0.68 -19.69 -10.20
N PRO A 102 -1.16 -19.76 -8.95
CA PRO A 102 -1.05 -18.64 -7.98
C PRO A 102 0.38 -18.15 -7.74
N ASP A 103 1.36 -19.01 -7.89
CA ASP A 103 2.79 -18.68 -7.73
C ASP A 103 3.31 -17.73 -8.83
N ALA A 104 2.70 -17.70 -10.01
CA ALA A 104 3.06 -16.76 -11.07
C ALA A 104 2.79 -15.30 -10.63
N TRP A 105 1.65 -15.05 -10.03
CA TRP A 105 1.32 -13.74 -9.48
C TRP A 105 2.24 -13.35 -8.35
N THR A 106 2.58 -14.30 -7.48
CA THR A 106 3.53 -14.08 -6.38
C THR A 106 4.91 -13.68 -6.92
N ARG A 107 5.42 -14.38 -7.93
CA ARG A 107 6.70 -14.02 -8.57
C ARG A 107 6.71 -12.61 -9.14
N ALA A 108 5.63 -12.20 -9.80
CA ALA A 108 5.52 -10.86 -10.39
C ALA A 108 5.48 -9.77 -9.29
N VAL A 109 4.74 -10.00 -8.20
CA VAL A 109 4.72 -9.10 -7.04
C VAL A 109 6.10 -9.02 -6.38
N ASP A 110 6.78 -10.15 -6.19
CA ASP A 110 8.10 -10.19 -5.55
C ASP A 110 9.15 -9.45 -6.38
N ALA A 111 9.15 -9.63 -7.71
CA ALA A 111 10.04 -8.90 -8.62
C ALA A 111 9.80 -7.38 -8.54
N MET A 112 8.54 -6.94 -8.57
CA MET A 112 8.16 -5.54 -8.42
C MET A 112 8.62 -4.97 -7.08
N VAL A 113 8.34 -5.65 -5.99
CA VAL A 113 8.71 -5.22 -4.63
C VAL A 113 10.22 -5.15 -4.45
N ALA A 114 10.98 -6.10 -5.02
CA ALA A 114 12.45 -6.10 -4.96
C ALA A 114 13.02 -4.86 -5.66
N ALA A 115 12.54 -4.50 -6.84
CA ALA A 115 12.98 -3.32 -7.57
C ALA A 115 12.58 -2.02 -6.86
N ILE A 116 11.36 -1.93 -6.31
CA ILE A 116 10.91 -0.78 -5.52
C ILE A 116 11.83 -0.57 -4.29
N LYS A 117 12.16 -1.64 -3.57
CA LYS A 117 13.09 -1.57 -2.42
C LYS A 117 14.51 -1.14 -2.83
N ALA A 118 14.92 -1.43 -4.06
CA ALA A 118 16.18 -0.98 -4.64
C ALA A 118 16.14 0.48 -5.16
N GLY A 119 15.03 1.20 -4.95
CA GLY A 119 14.86 2.59 -5.41
C GLY A 119 14.55 2.73 -6.90
N ARG A 120 14.13 1.66 -7.57
CA ARG A 120 13.82 1.60 -9.00
C ARG A 120 12.37 1.16 -9.25
N PRO A 121 11.37 1.97 -8.84
CA PRO A 121 9.98 1.58 -8.94
C PRO A 121 9.53 1.35 -10.40
N GLY A 122 9.99 2.16 -11.36
CA GLY A 122 9.68 1.97 -12.78
C GLY A 122 10.07 0.60 -13.30
N ASP A 123 11.31 0.15 -13.00
CA ASP A 123 11.77 -1.18 -13.39
C ASP A 123 10.91 -2.29 -12.74
N GLY A 124 10.41 -2.03 -11.52
CA GLY A 124 9.53 -2.96 -10.83
C GLY A 124 8.19 -3.16 -11.54
N PHE A 125 7.58 -2.07 -11.99
CA PHE A 125 6.35 -2.16 -12.78
C PHE A 125 6.59 -2.82 -14.13
N ILE A 126 7.68 -2.50 -14.82
CA ILE A 126 8.05 -3.13 -16.09
C ILE A 126 8.20 -4.65 -15.91
N ALA A 127 8.96 -5.09 -14.91
CA ALA A 127 9.13 -6.50 -14.62
C ALA A 127 7.82 -7.22 -14.31
N ALA A 128 6.92 -6.59 -13.55
CA ALA A 128 5.60 -7.15 -13.27
C ALA A 128 4.74 -7.26 -14.53
N VAL A 129 4.74 -6.24 -15.39
CA VAL A 129 4.02 -6.24 -16.69
C VAL A 129 4.55 -7.35 -17.59
N GLU A 130 5.87 -7.52 -17.71
CA GLU A 130 6.48 -8.57 -18.52
C GLU A 130 6.09 -9.97 -18.03
N LEU A 131 6.15 -10.22 -16.73
CA LEU A 131 5.76 -11.50 -16.14
C LEU A 131 4.27 -11.80 -16.32
N CYS A 132 3.39 -10.81 -16.08
CA CYS A 132 1.96 -10.95 -16.33
C CYS A 132 1.65 -11.16 -17.81
N GLY A 133 2.32 -10.40 -18.69
CA GLY A 133 2.18 -10.52 -20.15
C GLY A 133 2.59 -11.87 -20.67
N ALA A 134 3.66 -12.46 -20.13
CA ALA A 134 4.10 -13.80 -20.50
C ALA A 134 3.03 -14.87 -20.14
N GLU A 135 2.41 -14.77 -18.98
CA GLU A 135 1.32 -15.69 -18.59
C GLU A 135 0.06 -15.46 -19.46
N LEU A 136 -0.27 -14.20 -19.78
CA LEU A 136 -1.36 -13.89 -20.71
C LEU A 136 -1.09 -14.48 -22.09
N ALA A 137 0.09 -14.26 -22.66
CA ALA A 137 0.45 -14.76 -23.98
C ALA A 137 0.44 -16.30 -24.05
N ARG A 138 0.79 -16.96 -22.94
CA ARG A 138 0.80 -18.43 -22.84
C ARG A 138 -0.59 -19.03 -22.84
N HIS A 139 -1.53 -18.42 -22.15
CA HIS A 139 -2.87 -18.98 -21.93
C HIS A 139 -3.95 -18.37 -22.83
N PHE A 140 -3.70 -17.16 -23.31
CA PHE A 140 -4.60 -16.38 -24.17
C PHE A 140 -3.80 -15.72 -25.30
N PRO A 141 -3.24 -16.52 -26.23
CA PRO A 141 -2.52 -15.95 -27.37
C PRO A 141 -3.45 -15.04 -28.18
N PRO A 142 -2.90 -13.93 -28.74
CA PRO A 142 -3.69 -13.02 -29.56
C PRO A 142 -4.27 -13.76 -30.77
N GLY A 143 -5.59 -13.61 -30.97
CA GLY A 143 -6.27 -14.08 -32.17
C GLY A 143 -6.09 -13.12 -33.33
N GLU A 144 -6.70 -13.43 -34.50
CA GLU A 144 -6.69 -12.57 -35.68
C GLU A 144 -7.35 -11.20 -35.42
N LEU A 145 -8.35 -11.16 -34.55
CA LEU A 145 -8.98 -9.96 -34.02
C LEU A 145 -8.64 -9.85 -32.54
N ASN A 146 -7.69 -8.98 -32.22
CA ASN A 146 -7.31 -8.67 -30.84
C ASN A 146 -7.47 -7.16 -30.57
N PRO A 147 -8.70 -6.68 -30.33
CA PRO A 147 -8.92 -5.28 -30.04
C PRO A 147 -8.27 -4.93 -28.70
N ASN A 148 -7.71 -3.72 -28.60
CA ASN A 148 -7.27 -3.20 -27.32
C ASN A 148 -8.51 -2.80 -26.50
N GLU A 149 -8.89 -3.66 -25.56
CA GLU A 149 -10.11 -3.49 -24.76
C GLU A 149 -9.91 -2.53 -23.59
N LEU A 150 -8.65 -2.30 -23.18
CA LEU A 150 -8.30 -1.47 -22.03
C LEU A 150 -7.34 -0.34 -22.43
N PRO A 151 -7.43 0.84 -21.81
CA PRO A 151 -6.51 1.94 -22.10
C PRO A 151 -5.11 1.65 -21.56
N ASP A 152 -4.08 1.89 -22.39
CA ASP A 152 -2.66 1.74 -22.03
C ASP A 152 -2.18 2.95 -21.22
N ARG A 153 -2.48 2.96 -19.93
CA ARG A 153 -2.10 4.05 -19.04
C ARG A 153 -1.83 3.59 -17.62
N VAL A 154 -0.94 4.31 -16.95
CA VAL A 154 -0.79 4.24 -15.49
C VAL A 154 -1.79 5.19 -14.85
N VAL A 155 -2.45 4.76 -13.78
CA VAL A 155 -3.39 5.58 -13.02
C VAL A 155 -2.80 5.81 -11.63
N GLU A 156 -2.57 7.07 -11.28
CA GLU A 156 -2.17 7.50 -9.94
C GLU A 156 -3.40 7.99 -9.17
N ILE A 157 -3.52 7.57 -7.90
CA ILE A 157 -4.66 7.88 -7.02
C ILE A 157 -4.22 8.36 -5.65
#